data_5c9854f95b0b52fbefeb4fb214719066
#
_entry.id   5c9854f95b0b52fbefeb4fb214719066
#
_cell.length_a   1.000
_cell.length_b   1.000
_cell.length_c   1.000
_cell.angle_alpha   90.00
_cell.angle_beta   90.00
_cell.angle_gamma   90.00
#
_symmetry.space_group_name_H-M   'P 1'
#
loop_
_entity.id
_entity.type
_entity.pdbx_description
1 polymer ?
#
loop_
_entity_poly.entity_id
_entity_poly.type
_entity_poly.pdbx_seq_one_letter_code
_entity_poly.pdbx_strand_id
1 'polypeptide(L)'
;FCKDKGLGEEGYIIRSGKKRITLQAYSDAGFLYGTFHLIRLIQCGEPLVQLNIREIPALEFRQLNHWDDLNGNIERGYAGKSLWKWEELPEKVDSRYTDYARTNASIGINGVVLNNVNADPRILRRDYLKKVAALADVFRKYHIRVYLTANFAAPLKPSATPDVMKQWGGIGDLDTADPRDPHVQAWWKAKVDEIYELIPDFGGFLVKVNSEGMPGPQDYHCTHAEGANLLARALKPHGGIVMWRTFVYNPEIDKDRIKRSYKEFLPLDGKFDDNVVLQTKNGALDFQPSEPAQPLFGSMKYTSLMPELQITQEYTGHSTYLVYLLPMWREFLDFDTYSEGRGSTVKSIITGRTASYPFRAIAGVANTGDLQNWTGHHFAQANWFAFGRLAWNPDEETEKITSEWIKSTWNCDEQTLKVIEQMMMPTWDRFVRSHSPYSLGLTTLVKCHYKAGFGIRANKEWKISKESIGNDRTVNGSDYVSQYWRPNRSIFNDINLCPELYLLCFHNVS
;
A
#
# COMPACT_ATOMS: atom_id res chain seq x y z
N PHE A 1 30.41 -11.24 8.85
CA PHE A 1 29.93 -9.85 8.86
C PHE A 1 30.91 -8.95 8.10
N CYS A 2 30.36 -7.95 7.41
CA CYS A 2 31.13 -6.93 6.67
C CYS A 2 31.12 -5.62 7.47
N LYS A 3 32.28 -4.91 7.49
CA LYS A 3 32.37 -3.59 8.13
C LYS A 3 31.89 -2.44 7.25
N ASP A 4 31.40 -2.74 6.05
CA ASP A 4 30.89 -1.72 5.10
C ASP A 4 29.52 -1.19 5.58
N LYS A 5 29.58 -0.09 6.35
CA LYS A 5 28.38 0.63 6.81
C LYS A 5 27.53 1.18 5.64
N GLY A 6 28.10 1.34 4.44
CA GLY A 6 27.38 1.76 3.25
C GLY A 6 26.39 0.74 2.71
N LEU A 7 26.34 -0.48 3.28
CA LEU A 7 25.30 -1.47 3.03
C LEU A 7 24.01 -1.20 3.81
N GLY A 8 24.07 -0.39 4.88
CA GLY A 8 22.95 -0.25 5.81
C GLY A 8 22.59 -1.58 6.49
N GLU A 9 21.46 -1.63 7.17
CA GLU A 9 21.02 -2.82 7.91
C GLU A 9 20.56 -3.97 7.01
N GLU A 10 20.11 -3.70 5.79
CA GLU A 10 19.47 -4.69 4.93
C GLU A 10 20.26 -5.04 3.67
N GLY A 11 21.31 -4.27 3.36
CA GLY A 11 22.13 -4.49 2.18
C GLY A 11 23.12 -5.66 2.32
N TYR A 12 23.49 -6.22 1.18
CA TYR A 12 24.41 -7.36 1.10
C TYR A 12 25.25 -7.37 -0.16
N ILE A 13 26.31 -8.18 -0.14
CA ILE A 13 27.20 -8.45 -1.27
C ILE A 13 27.28 -9.96 -1.48
N ILE A 14 27.05 -10.42 -2.72
CA ILE A 14 27.28 -11.82 -3.12
C ILE A 14 28.40 -11.84 -4.15
N ARG A 15 29.46 -12.60 -3.88
CA ARG A 15 30.57 -12.82 -4.81
C ARG A 15 30.84 -14.28 -4.97
N SER A 16 31.14 -14.70 -6.19
CA SER A 16 31.63 -16.06 -6.44
C SER A 16 33.05 -16.07 -6.96
N GLY A 17 33.85 -16.95 -6.38
CA GLY A 17 35.18 -17.31 -6.86
C GLY A 17 35.16 -18.71 -7.51
N LYS A 18 36.35 -19.23 -7.86
CA LYS A 18 36.48 -20.52 -8.54
C LYS A 18 35.86 -21.72 -7.78
N LYS A 19 35.82 -21.68 -6.45
CA LYS A 19 35.41 -22.82 -5.61
C LYS A 19 34.42 -22.46 -4.47
N ARG A 20 34.02 -21.20 -4.35
CA ARG A 20 33.17 -20.76 -3.23
C ARG A 20 32.32 -19.57 -3.62
N ILE A 21 31.15 -19.48 -3.01
CA ILE A 21 30.29 -18.29 -2.99
C ILE A 21 30.46 -17.64 -1.60
N THR A 22 30.58 -16.33 -1.56
CA THR A 22 30.67 -15.55 -0.35
C THR A 22 29.49 -14.61 -0.27
N LEU A 23 28.77 -14.64 0.84
CA LEU A 23 27.75 -13.68 1.21
C LEU A 23 28.29 -12.79 2.32
N GLN A 24 28.22 -11.48 2.16
CA GLN A 24 28.65 -10.47 3.12
C GLN A 24 27.52 -9.49 3.38
N ALA A 25 27.28 -9.16 4.65
CA ALA A 25 26.31 -8.17 5.08
C ALA A 25 26.78 -7.49 6.35
N TYR A 26 26.21 -6.31 6.65
CA TYR A 26 26.50 -5.57 7.88
C TYR A 26 25.72 -6.15 9.08
N SER A 27 24.51 -6.64 8.86
CA SER A 27 23.59 -7.16 9.88
C SER A 27 23.00 -8.52 9.49
N ASP A 28 22.26 -9.14 10.42
CA ASP A 28 21.53 -10.40 10.20
C ASP A 28 20.43 -10.24 9.15
N ALA A 29 19.77 -9.06 9.07
CA ALA A 29 18.78 -8.78 8.04
C ALA A 29 19.40 -8.83 6.64
N GLY A 30 20.58 -8.22 6.44
CA GLY A 30 21.30 -8.29 5.18
C GLY A 30 21.70 -9.72 4.80
N PHE A 31 22.10 -10.55 5.78
CA PHE A 31 22.36 -11.98 5.53
C PHE A 31 21.10 -12.72 5.12
N LEU A 32 19.96 -12.44 5.75
CA LEU A 32 18.68 -13.05 5.42
C LEU A 32 18.29 -12.74 3.97
N TYR A 33 18.28 -11.47 3.59
CA TYR A 33 17.92 -11.04 2.23
C TYR A 33 18.91 -11.52 1.17
N GLY A 34 20.20 -11.49 1.48
CA GLY A 34 21.24 -12.04 0.59
C GLY A 34 21.11 -13.54 0.40
N THR A 35 20.71 -14.29 1.45
CA THR A 35 20.43 -15.74 1.36
C THR A 35 19.21 -15.99 0.46
N PHE A 36 18.13 -15.26 0.62
CA PHE A 36 16.97 -15.39 -0.27
C PHE A 36 17.29 -15.01 -1.72
N HIS A 37 18.13 -14.01 -1.94
CA HIS A 37 18.60 -13.70 -3.30
C HIS A 37 19.39 -14.86 -3.90
N LEU A 38 20.31 -15.47 -3.14
CA LEU A 38 21.04 -16.63 -3.62
C LEU A 38 20.12 -17.83 -3.94
N ILE A 39 19.13 -18.08 -3.06
CA ILE A 39 18.12 -19.12 -3.30
C ILE A 39 17.35 -18.82 -4.60
N ARG A 40 16.93 -17.58 -4.84
CA ARG A 40 16.23 -17.18 -6.05
C ARG A 40 17.08 -17.39 -7.29
N LEU A 41 18.37 -17.05 -7.28
CA LEU A 41 19.29 -17.33 -8.39
C LEU A 41 19.34 -18.83 -8.71
N ILE A 42 19.41 -19.68 -7.68
CA ILE A 42 19.41 -21.13 -7.84
C ILE A 42 18.08 -21.62 -8.44
N GLN A 43 16.95 -21.15 -7.92
CA GLN A 43 15.62 -21.51 -8.41
C GLN A 43 15.39 -21.08 -9.86
N CYS A 44 15.94 -19.93 -10.24
CA CYS A 44 15.87 -19.43 -11.62
C CYS A 44 16.87 -20.07 -12.57
N GLY A 45 17.73 -20.98 -12.08
CA GLY A 45 18.77 -21.61 -12.90
C GLY A 45 19.89 -20.64 -13.35
N GLU A 46 20.07 -19.52 -12.63
CA GLU A 46 21.08 -18.53 -12.97
C GLU A 46 22.50 -19.06 -12.70
N PRO A 47 23.48 -18.72 -13.56
CA PRO A 47 24.87 -19.12 -13.34
C PRO A 47 25.42 -18.57 -12.03
N LEU A 48 25.93 -19.45 -11.16
CA LEU A 48 26.52 -19.05 -9.87
C LEU A 48 28.04 -18.75 -9.96
N VAL A 49 28.55 -18.59 -11.17
CA VAL A 49 29.95 -18.26 -11.44
C VAL A 49 30.10 -16.77 -11.74
N GLN A 50 31.21 -16.17 -11.31
CA GLN A 50 31.53 -14.75 -11.54
C GLN A 50 30.49 -13.77 -10.96
N LEU A 51 29.77 -14.17 -9.91
CA LEU A 51 28.85 -13.26 -9.23
C LEU A 51 29.63 -12.09 -8.60
N ASN A 52 29.09 -10.88 -8.80
CA ASN A 52 29.52 -9.67 -8.13
C ASN A 52 28.30 -8.76 -7.93
N ILE A 53 27.45 -9.16 -7.00
CA ILE A 53 26.17 -8.52 -6.71
C ILE A 53 26.35 -7.67 -5.47
N ARG A 54 25.91 -6.41 -5.52
CA ARG A 54 25.77 -5.50 -4.38
C ARG A 54 24.38 -4.93 -4.39
N GLU A 55 23.61 -5.25 -3.37
CA GLU A 55 22.19 -4.86 -3.24
C GLU A 55 21.97 -4.07 -1.96
N ILE A 56 21.20 -3.01 -2.08
CA ILE A 56 20.68 -2.20 -0.97
C ILE A 56 19.26 -1.84 -1.35
N PRO A 57 18.26 -2.07 -0.47
CA PRO A 57 16.90 -1.70 -0.79
C PRO A 57 16.77 -0.18 -1.01
N ALA A 58 16.06 0.20 -2.09
CA ALA A 58 15.83 1.62 -2.39
C ALA A 58 14.83 2.26 -1.42
N LEU A 59 13.92 1.45 -0.88
CA LEU A 59 12.90 1.88 0.08
C LEU A 59 13.14 1.23 1.44
N GLU A 60 13.06 2.04 2.51
CA GLU A 60 13.28 1.60 3.90
C GLU A 60 12.07 0.86 4.47
N PHE A 61 10.87 1.32 4.14
CA PHE A 61 9.61 0.75 4.61
C PHE A 61 8.88 0.09 3.45
N ARG A 62 8.76 -1.23 3.51
CA ARG A 62 8.13 -2.07 2.49
C ARG A 62 7.03 -2.87 3.16
N GLN A 63 5.83 -2.27 3.19
CA GLN A 63 4.72 -2.67 4.06
C GLN A 63 3.68 -3.51 3.32
N LEU A 64 3.11 -4.49 4.01
CA LEU A 64 1.85 -5.13 3.63
C LEU A 64 0.74 -4.68 4.57
N ASN A 65 -0.38 -4.27 4.01
CA ASN A 65 -1.57 -3.89 4.78
C ASN A 65 -2.64 -4.97 4.60
N HIS A 66 -2.95 -5.70 5.66
CA HIS A 66 -4.02 -6.69 5.66
C HIS A 66 -5.35 -6.01 6.01
N TRP A 67 -6.42 -6.41 5.33
CA TRP A 67 -7.77 -5.93 5.61
C TRP A 67 -8.57 -7.00 6.36
N ASP A 68 -7.93 -7.55 7.37
CA ASP A 68 -8.45 -8.65 8.18
C ASP A 68 -9.21 -8.13 9.38
N ASP A 69 -10.43 -8.63 9.59
CA ASP A 69 -11.27 -8.31 10.74
C ASP A 69 -11.04 -9.30 11.89
N LEU A 70 -11.35 -8.88 13.12
CA LEU A 70 -11.18 -9.72 14.32
C LEU A 70 -12.12 -10.94 14.34
N ASN A 71 -13.15 -10.98 13.50
CA ASN A 71 -14.06 -12.10 13.36
C ASN A 71 -13.61 -13.14 12.31
N GLY A 72 -12.40 -12.98 11.74
CA GLY A 72 -11.86 -13.88 10.71
C GLY A 72 -12.30 -13.56 9.28
N ASN A 73 -13.02 -12.49 9.07
CA ASN A 73 -13.36 -11.99 7.73
C ASN A 73 -12.18 -11.24 7.13
N ILE A 74 -12.15 -11.15 5.79
CA ILE A 74 -11.22 -10.30 5.05
C ILE A 74 -12.05 -9.39 4.16
N GLU A 75 -11.93 -8.07 4.34
CA GLU A 75 -12.59 -7.13 3.44
C GLU A 75 -12.08 -7.32 2.01
N ARG A 76 -13.00 -7.57 1.06
CA ARG A 76 -12.68 -7.91 -0.34
C ARG A 76 -11.85 -9.18 -0.50
N GLY A 77 -11.84 -10.06 0.49
CA GLY A 77 -11.13 -11.34 0.44
C GLY A 77 -11.75 -12.32 -0.56
N TYR A 78 -10.89 -13.10 -1.22
CA TYR A 78 -11.27 -14.18 -2.17
C TYR A 78 -10.36 -15.42 -2.05
N ALA A 79 -9.52 -15.46 -1.00
CA ALA A 79 -8.54 -16.54 -0.76
C ALA A 79 -8.83 -17.32 0.53
N GLY A 80 -10.09 -17.43 0.91
CA GLY A 80 -10.52 -18.07 2.17
C GLY A 80 -10.78 -17.07 3.28
N LYS A 81 -10.67 -17.54 4.53
CA LYS A 81 -10.80 -16.72 5.75
C LYS A 81 -9.45 -16.09 6.10
N SER A 82 -9.47 -15.17 7.07
CA SER A 82 -8.25 -14.58 7.63
C SER A 82 -7.23 -15.64 8.02
N LEU A 83 -5.98 -15.36 7.71
CA LEU A 83 -4.86 -16.18 8.17
C LEU A 83 -4.75 -16.15 9.71
N TRP A 84 -5.14 -15.03 10.33
CA TRP A 84 -5.03 -14.82 11.77
C TRP A 84 -6.18 -15.49 12.51
N LYS A 85 -5.90 -16.58 13.21
CA LYS A 85 -6.87 -17.30 14.06
C LYS A 85 -6.86 -16.69 15.46
N TRP A 86 -7.52 -15.54 15.59
CA TRP A 86 -7.52 -14.76 16.84
C TRP A 86 -8.01 -15.55 18.06
N GLU A 87 -8.89 -16.54 17.87
CA GLU A 87 -9.40 -17.39 18.93
C GLU A 87 -8.39 -18.43 19.44
N GLU A 88 -7.41 -18.81 18.61
CA GLU A 88 -6.37 -19.78 18.99
C GLU A 88 -5.15 -19.09 19.63
N LEU A 89 -4.92 -17.80 19.30
CA LEU A 89 -3.80 -17.01 19.79
C LEU A 89 -4.06 -16.48 21.22
N PRO A 90 -3.02 -16.35 22.07
CA PRO A 90 -1.61 -16.66 21.83
C PRO A 90 -1.23 -18.12 22.14
N GLU A 91 -2.15 -18.97 22.65
CA GLU A 91 -1.89 -20.31 23.15
C GLU A 91 -1.41 -21.26 22.06
N LYS A 92 -1.91 -21.07 20.82
CA LYS A 92 -1.53 -21.86 19.66
C LYS A 92 -1.09 -20.95 18.51
N VAL A 93 0.19 -20.99 18.20
CA VAL A 93 0.80 -20.30 17.06
C VAL A 93 0.92 -21.28 15.90
N ASP A 94 0.11 -21.07 14.86
CA ASP A 94 0.10 -21.93 13.66
C ASP A 94 1.44 -21.79 12.90
N SER A 95 2.02 -22.92 12.48
CA SER A 95 3.27 -22.94 11.69
C SER A 95 3.15 -22.16 10.37
N ARG A 96 1.96 -22.01 9.82
CA ARG A 96 1.70 -21.22 8.63
C ARG A 96 2.09 -19.74 8.79
N TYR A 97 2.07 -19.20 10.00
CA TYR A 97 2.56 -17.82 10.23
C TYR A 97 4.06 -17.71 9.98
N THR A 98 4.82 -18.75 10.32
CA THR A 98 6.25 -18.83 10.01
C THR A 98 6.50 -18.93 8.51
N ASP A 99 5.74 -19.77 7.81
CA ASP A 99 5.84 -19.89 6.35
C ASP A 99 5.47 -18.57 5.65
N TYR A 100 4.44 -17.90 6.13
CA TYR A 100 4.01 -16.59 5.64
C TYR A 100 5.08 -15.51 5.85
N ALA A 101 5.64 -15.41 7.06
CA ALA A 101 6.70 -14.47 7.38
C ALA A 101 7.95 -14.71 6.51
N ARG A 102 8.35 -15.98 6.37
CA ARG A 102 9.48 -16.39 5.52
C ARG A 102 9.26 -16.01 4.06
N THR A 103 8.06 -16.25 3.52
CA THR A 103 7.72 -15.93 2.15
C THR A 103 7.77 -14.42 1.90
N ASN A 104 7.23 -13.61 2.83
CA ASN A 104 7.30 -12.16 2.74
C ASN A 104 8.73 -11.63 2.81
N ALA A 105 9.55 -12.15 3.71
CA ALA A 105 10.96 -11.78 3.77
C ALA A 105 11.71 -12.15 2.48
N SER A 106 11.36 -13.28 1.82
CA SER A 106 12.02 -13.72 0.59
C SER A 106 11.84 -12.76 -0.58
N ILE A 107 10.83 -11.91 -0.54
CA ILE A 107 10.56 -10.87 -1.54
C ILE A 107 10.89 -9.46 -1.02
N GLY A 108 11.52 -9.35 0.16
CA GLY A 108 12.03 -8.10 0.70
C GLY A 108 11.04 -7.28 1.53
N ILE A 109 9.90 -7.82 1.92
CA ILE A 109 8.95 -7.16 2.84
C ILE A 109 9.54 -7.11 4.24
N ASN A 110 9.42 -5.95 4.92
CA ASN A 110 9.95 -5.73 6.27
C ASN A 110 8.93 -5.17 7.28
N GLY A 111 7.66 -5.05 6.88
CA GLY A 111 6.59 -4.64 7.77
C GLY A 111 5.23 -5.18 7.36
N VAL A 112 4.38 -5.46 8.36
CA VAL A 112 3.01 -5.94 8.16
C VAL A 112 2.05 -5.23 9.11
N VAL A 113 0.97 -4.68 8.56
CA VAL A 113 -0.19 -4.21 9.32
C VAL A 113 -1.18 -5.37 9.39
N LEU A 114 -1.55 -5.80 10.59
CA LEU A 114 -2.27 -7.08 10.79
C LEU A 114 -3.80 -6.98 10.65
N ASN A 115 -4.38 -5.78 10.79
CA ASN A 115 -5.83 -5.62 10.84
C ASN A 115 -6.33 -4.57 9.85
N ASN A 116 -7.64 -4.67 9.57
CA ASN A 116 -8.35 -3.84 8.61
C ASN A 116 -8.16 -2.33 8.87
N VAL A 117 -8.10 -1.55 7.79
CA VAL A 117 -8.10 -0.08 7.83
C VAL A 117 -9.36 0.52 8.47
N ASN A 118 -10.48 -0.20 8.45
CA ASN A 118 -11.69 0.08 9.22
C ASN A 118 -11.54 -0.52 10.63
N ALA A 119 -10.57 -0.02 11.39
CA ALA A 119 -10.04 -0.63 12.59
C ALA A 119 -11.09 -0.85 13.67
N ASP A 120 -11.26 -2.10 14.09
CA ASP A 120 -11.94 -2.44 15.33
C ASP A 120 -11.04 -2.04 16.51
N PRO A 121 -11.47 -1.10 17.39
CA PRO A 121 -10.63 -0.61 18.48
C PRO A 121 -10.24 -1.71 19.48
N ARG A 122 -10.97 -2.83 19.53
CA ARG A 122 -10.68 -3.98 20.42
C ARG A 122 -9.31 -4.59 20.17
N ILE A 123 -8.71 -4.41 18.96
CA ILE A 123 -7.34 -4.85 18.68
C ILE A 123 -6.32 -4.24 19.64
N LEU A 124 -6.60 -3.05 20.19
CA LEU A 124 -5.74 -2.35 21.17
C LEU A 124 -6.01 -2.76 22.63
N ARG A 125 -6.92 -3.70 22.89
CA ARG A 125 -7.11 -4.25 24.24
C ARG A 125 -5.95 -5.19 24.61
N ARG A 126 -5.59 -5.25 25.88
CA ARG A 126 -4.46 -6.05 26.37
C ARG A 126 -4.57 -7.55 26.01
N ASP A 127 -5.78 -8.10 25.99
CA ASP A 127 -6.02 -9.48 25.57
C ASP A 127 -5.68 -9.70 24.09
N TYR A 128 -6.04 -8.79 23.19
CA TYR A 128 -5.65 -8.84 21.78
C TYR A 128 -4.17 -8.48 21.57
N LEU A 129 -3.63 -7.53 22.32
CA LEU A 129 -2.20 -7.16 22.22
C LEU A 129 -1.27 -8.34 22.55
N LYS A 130 -1.66 -9.23 23.47
CA LYS A 130 -0.93 -10.49 23.71
C LYS A 130 -0.94 -11.41 22.50
N LYS A 131 -2.03 -11.47 21.74
CA LYS A 131 -2.14 -12.24 20.49
C LYS A 131 -1.27 -11.63 19.40
N VAL A 132 -1.29 -10.30 19.28
CA VAL A 132 -0.40 -9.54 18.38
C VAL A 132 1.06 -9.79 18.73
N ALA A 133 1.42 -9.82 20.02
CA ALA A 133 2.78 -10.11 20.47
C ALA A 133 3.27 -11.49 20.01
N ALA A 134 2.40 -12.51 20.10
CA ALA A 134 2.73 -13.85 19.62
C ALA A 134 3.01 -13.88 18.09
N LEU A 135 2.25 -13.11 17.30
CA LEU A 135 2.53 -12.93 15.87
C LEU A 135 3.82 -12.12 15.65
N ALA A 136 4.05 -11.06 16.42
CA ALA A 136 5.26 -10.26 16.33
C ALA A 136 6.52 -11.10 16.59
N ASP A 137 6.48 -12.04 17.51
CA ASP A 137 7.58 -12.97 17.78
C ASP A 137 7.89 -13.89 16.60
N VAL A 138 6.89 -14.25 15.79
CA VAL A 138 7.09 -14.99 14.54
C VAL A 138 7.75 -14.11 13.48
N PHE A 139 7.18 -12.92 13.24
CA PHE A 139 7.65 -12.00 12.20
C PHE A 139 9.05 -11.45 12.48
N ARG A 140 9.38 -11.17 13.73
CA ARG A 140 10.71 -10.69 14.18
C ARG A 140 11.85 -11.59 13.74
N LYS A 141 11.64 -12.90 13.71
CA LYS A 141 12.64 -13.88 13.25
C LYS A 141 13.04 -13.70 11.79
N TYR A 142 12.21 -12.99 11.03
CA TYR A 142 12.40 -12.66 9.62
C TYR A 142 12.63 -11.16 9.40
N HIS A 143 12.97 -10.41 10.44
CA HIS A 143 13.17 -8.95 10.41
C HIS A 143 11.95 -8.17 9.85
N ILE A 144 10.75 -8.69 10.07
CA ILE A 144 9.49 -8.03 9.70
C ILE A 144 8.87 -7.45 10.97
N ARG A 145 8.67 -6.14 10.99
CA ARG A 145 7.97 -5.45 12.09
C ARG A 145 6.46 -5.56 11.94
N VAL A 146 5.79 -5.63 13.08
CA VAL A 146 4.32 -5.62 13.15
C VAL A 146 3.83 -4.20 13.41
N TYR A 147 2.79 -3.83 12.69
CA TYR A 147 2.03 -2.59 12.80
C TYR A 147 0.56 -2.91 13.01
N LEU A 148 -0.20 -1.96 13.54
CA LEU A 148 -1.66 -2.08 13.68
C LEU A 148 -2.36 -0.88 13.05
N THR A 149 -3.55 -1.11 12.50
CA THR A 149 -4.46 0.01 12.22
C THR A 149 -5.12 0.43 13.52
N ALA A 150 -4.99 1.72 13.86
CA ALA A 150 -5.60 2.30 15.05
C ALA A 150 -6.91 3.02 14.70
N ASN A 151 -7.97 2.77 15.49
CA ASN A 151 -9.18 3.55 15.42
C ASN A 151 -8.99 4.86 16.21
N PHE A 152 -9.23 5.99 15.57
CA PHE A 152 -9.05 7.31 16.19
C PHE A 152 -9.94 7.53 17.41
N ALA A 153 -11.11 6.89 17.45
CA ALA A 153 -12.04 6.96 18.57
C ALA A 153 -11.72 5.96 19.71
N ALA A 154 -10.60 5.26 19.68
CA ALA A 154 -10.24 4.27 20.70
C ALA A 154 -10.29 4.80 22.14
N PRO A 155 -9.96 6.07 22.44
CA PRO A 155 -10.09 6.63 23.81
C PRO A 155 -11.51 6.72 24.34
N LEU A 156 -12.52 6.75 23.45
CA LEU A 156 -13.92 6.89 23.86
C LEU A 156 -14.43 5.66 24.61
N LYS A 157 -15.51 5.86 25.37
CA LYS A 157 -16.30 4.80 25.97
C LYS A 157 -16.86 3.85 24.92
N PRO A 158 -17.00 2.55 25.22
CA PRO A 158 -17.69 1.61 24.33
C PRO A 158 -19.11 2.09 24.01
N SER A 159 -19.53 1.94 22.76
CA SER A 159 -20.89 2.24 22.36
C SER A 159 -21.88 1.18 22.89
N ALA A 160 -23.02 1.63 23.42
CA ALA A 160 -24.09 0.74 23.86
C ALA A 160 -24.80 0.01 22.70
N THR A 161 -24.71 0.57 21.49
CA THR A 161 -25.27 0.00 20.27
C THR A 161 -24.20 0.04 19.18
N PRO A 162 -23.33 -0.98 19.08
CA PRO A 162 -22.36 -1.06 18.00
C PRO A 162 -23.10 -1.27 16.68
N ASP A 163 -23.24 -0.21 15.89
CA ASP A 163 -23.57 -0.33 14.48
C ASP A 163 -22.31 -0.89 13.78
N VAL A 164 -22.45 -2.06 13.19
CA VAL A 164 -21.37 -2.87 12.61
C VAL A 164 -20.54 -2.14 11.54
N MET A 165 -21.01 -1.00 11.04
CA MET A 165 -20.36 -0.24 9.97
C MET A 165 -19.84 1.15 10.39
N LYS A 166 -20.27 1.73 11.51
CA LYS A 166 -19.99 3.15 11.77
C LYS A 166 -19.58 3.54 13.18
N GLN A 167 -19.86 2.74 14.21
CA GLN A 167 -19.60 3.11 15.59
C GLN A 167 -19.24 1.90 16.44
N TRP A 168 -18.02 1.44 16.30
CA TRP A 168 -17.49 0.42 17.24
C TRP A 168 -17.46 0.96 18.69
N GLY A 169 -17.64 2.30 18.88
CA GLY A 169 -17.30 2.98 20.12
C GLY A 169 -15.79 2.88 20.36
N GLY A 170 -15.34 3.39 21.49
CA GLY A 170 -13.96 3.19 21.93
C GLY A 170 -13.78 1.95 22.80
N ILE A 171 -12.61 1.88 23.41
CA ILE A 171 -12.23 0.92 24.44
C ILE A 171 -11.75 1.62 25.72
N GLY A 172 -11.79 2.95 25.71
CA GLY A 172 -11.41 3.81 26.83
C GLY A 172 -12.59 4.18 27.72
N ASP A 173 -12.43 5.29 28.42
CA ASP A 173 -13.39 5.82 29.38
C ASP A 173 -13.69 7.31 29.17
N LEU A 174 -13.16 7.91 28.09
CA LEU A 174 -13.31 9.33 27.78
C LEU A 174 -14.60 9.61 27.02
N ASP A 175 -15.07 10.87 27.13
CA ASP A 175 -16.23 11.37 26.39
C ASP A 175 -15.83 12.14 25.11
N THR A 176 -14.53 12.31 24.87
CA THR A 176 -13.98 12.97 23.69
C THR A 176 -12.77 12.21 23.14
N ALA A 177 -12.49 12.37 21.84
CA ALA A 177 -11.24 11.99 21.20
C ALA A 177 -10.57 13.22 20.54
N ASP A 178 -10.87 14.42 21.01
CA ASP A 178 -10.24 15.66 20.55
C ASP A 178 -8.73 15.59 20.76
N PRO A 179 -7.91 15.71 19.69
CA PRO A 179 -6.45 15.57 19.80
C PRO A 179 -5.78 16.63 20.65
N ARG A 180 -6.48 17.72 20.97
CA ARG A 180 -6.00 18.82 21.83
C ARG A 180 -6.25 18.55 23.31
N ASP A 181 -7.15 17.62 23.67
CA ASP A 181 -7.48 17.29 25.04
C ASP A 181 -6.30 16.56 25.72
N PRO A 182 -5.79 17.07 26.87
CA PRO A 182 -4.68 16.43 27.59
C PRO A 182 -4.97 15.00 28.06
N HIS A 183 -6.24 14.67 28.36
CA HIS A 183 -6.62 13.31 28.75
C HIS A 183 -6.54 12.34 27.56
N VAL A 184 -6.94 12.79 26.37
CA VAL A 184 -6.79 12.02 25.13
C VAL A 184 -5.30 11.77 24.82
N GLN A 185 -4.46 12.81 24.97
CA GLN A 185 -3.01 12.70 24.80
C GLN A 185 -2.40 11.71 25.82
N ALA A 186 -2.80 11.79 27.07
CA ALA A 186 -2.35 10.89 28.12
C ALA A 186 -2.82 9.45 27.87
N TRP A 187 -4.05 9.25 27.40
CA TRP A 187 -4.59 7.94 27.06
C TRP A 187 -3.77 7.26 25.94
N TRP A 188 -3.51 7.99 24.85
CA TRP A 188 -2.71 7.45 23.74
C TRP A 188 -1.28 7.14 24.18
N LYS A 189 -0.67 8.03 24.99
CA LYS A 189 0.67 7.76 25.54
C LYS A 189 0.68 6.47 26.35
N ALA A 190 -0.25 6.30 27.28
CA ALA A 190 -0.35 5.10 28.11
C ALA A 190 -0.60 3.83 27.27
N LYS A 191 -1.45 3.93 26.24
CA LYS A 191 -1.74 2.81 25.34
C LYS A 191 -0.52 2.42 24.51
N VAL A 192 0.23 3.39 24.01
CA VAL A 192 1.48 3.14 23.28
C VAL A 192 2.53 2.51 24.20
N ASP A 193 2.71 3.04 25.43
CA ASP A 193 3.63 2.44 26.40
C ASP A 193 3.26 0.97 26.71
N GLU A 194 1.96 0.66 26.86
CA GLU A 194 1.46 -0.71 27.03
C GLU A 194 1.78 -1.62 25.81
N ILE A 195 1.67 -1.09 24.58
CA ILE A 195 2.01 -1.85 23.38
C ILE A 195 3.50 -2.19 23.37
N TYR A 196 4.37 -1.22 23.64
CA TYR A 196 5.83 -1.46 23.64
C TYR A 196 6.31 -2.32 24.82
N GLU A 197 5.58 -2.35 25.93
CA GLU A 197 5.81 -3.35 27.01
C GLU A 197 5.67 -4.79 26.49
N LEU A 198 4.69 -5.03 25.61
CA LEU A 198 4.40 -6.36 25.06
C LEU A 198 5.16 -6.66 23.76
N ILE A 199 5.42 -5.64 22.95
CA ILE A 199 6.01 -5.74 21.60
C ILE A 199 7.11 -4.67 21.47
N PRO A 200 8.32 -4.92 21.97
CA PRO A 200 9.38 -3.90 22.04
C PRO A 200 9.82 -3.30 20.70
N ASP A 201 9.59 -4.01 19.59
CA ASP A 201 9.91 -3.60 18.23
C ASP A 201 8.67 -3.22 17.40
N PHE A 202 7.55 -2.92 18.06
CA PHE A 202 6.33 -2.47 17.39
C PHE A 202 6.62 -1.31 16.44
N GLY A 203 6.14 -1.40 15.18
CA GLY A 203 6.51 -0.43 14.15
C GLY A 203 5.70 0.86 14.19
N GLY A 204 4.46 0.82 14.68
CA GLY A 204 3.58 1.99 14.73
C GLY A 204 2.18 1.75 14.19
N PHE A 205 1.48 2.83 13.85
CA PHE A 205 0.09 2.78 13.45
C PHE A 205 -0.15 3.15 11.98
N LEU A 206 -1.04 2.39 11.33
CA LEU A 206 -1.78 2.84 10.16
C LEU A 206 -3.09 3.49 10.63
N VAL A 207 -3.51 4.60 10.00
CA VAL A 207 -4.70 5.32 10.43
C VAL A 207 -5.55 5.76 9.24
N LYS A 208 -6.83 5.38 9.25
CA LYS A 208 -7.88 5.86 8.36
C LYS A 208 -8.89 6.66 9.17
N VAL A 209 -9.14 7.90 8.77
CA VAL A 209 -10.04 8.84 9.47
C VAL A 209 -10.90 9.62 8.49
N ASN A 210 -12.02 10.14 8.98
CA ASN A 210 -12.94 11.03 8.28
C ASN A 210 -13.30 10.56 6.84
N SER A 211 -13.42 9.25 6.71
CA SER A 211 -13.73 8.57 5.46
C SER A 211 -14.59 7.36 5.75
N GLU A 212 -15.67 7.18 4.97
CA GLU A 212 -16.58 6.02 5.06
C GLU A 212 -17.12 5.76 6.47
N GLY A 213 -17.40 6.84 7.20
CA GLY A 213 -17.96 6.79 8.55
C GLY A 213 -16.94 6.53 9.67
N MET A 214 -15.64 6.44 9.34
CA MET A 214 -14.61 6.36 10.38
C MET A 214 -14.44 7.70 11.06
N PRO A 215 -14.36 7.75 12.42
CA PRO A 215 -14.15 8.97 13.17
C PRO A 215 -12.75 9.53 12.92
N GLY A 216 -12.60 10.84 13.12
CA GLY A 216 -11.32 11.49 12.91
C GLY A 216 -11.22 12.89 13.53
N PRO A 217 -10.09 13.57 13.34
CA PRO A 217 -9.85 14.88 13.94
C PRO A 217 -10.83 15.96 13.45
N GLN A 218 -11.37 15.84 12.25
CA GLN A 218 -12.34 16.83 11.72
C GLN A 218 -13.65 16.84 12.50
N ASP A 219 -14.03 15.74 13.15
CA ASP A 219 -15.20 15.70 14.05
C ASP A 219 -15.05 16.63 15.27
N TYR A 220 -13.81 17.07 15.54
CA TYR A 220 -13.43 18.01 16.60
C TYR A 220 -12.91 19.34 16.03
N HIS A 221 -13.20 19.65 14.78
CA HIS A 221 -12.70 20.85 14.07
C HIS A 221 -11.17 20.96 14.07
N CYS A 222 -10.47 19.82 14.07
CA CYS A 222 -9.03 19.73 13.96
C CYS A 222 -8.61 19.26 12.57
N THR A 223 -7.39 19.57 12.18
CA THR A 223 -6.78 19.16 10.92
C THR A 223 -6.29 17.70 10.99
N HIS A 224 -6.06 17.10 9.83
CA HIS A 224 -5.38 15.80 9.77
C HIS A 224 -3.99 15.82 10.39
N ALA A 225 -3.27 16.95 10.30
CA ALA A 225 -1.95 17.08 10.93
C ALA A 225 -2.03 17.04 12.45
N GLU A 226 -3.02 17.74 13.07
CA GLU A 226 -3.22 17.68 14.53
C GLU A 226 -3.56 16.25 14.98
N GLY A 227 -4.43 15.55 14.24
CA GLY A 227 -4.76 14.16 14.55
C GLY A 227 -3.59 13.20 14.41
N ALA A 228 -2.81 13.31 13.32
CA ALA A 228 -1.64 12.48 13.09
C ALA A 228 -0.54 12.73 14.14
N ASN A 229 -0.30 14.00 14.47
CA ASN A 229 0.74 14.40 15.40
C ASN A 229 0.44 13.95 16.84
N LEU A 230 -0.85 13.84 17.23
CA LEU A 230 -1.24 13.21 18.49
C LEU A 230 -0.62 11.83 18.66
N LEU A 231 -0.84 10.96 17.67
CA LEU A 231 -0.34 9.59 17.67
C LEU A 231 1.18 9.53 17.46
N ALA A 232 1.69 10.38 16.60
CA ALA A 232 3.12 10.47 16.31
C ALA A 232 3.95 10.80 17.55
N ARG A 233 3.48 11.75 18.36
CA ARG A 233 4.13 12.14 19.63
C ARG A 233 4.10 11.02 20.67
N ALA A 234 3.02 10.26 20.73
CA ALA A 234 2.95 9.09 21.60
C ALA A 234 3.97 7.99 21.17
N LEU A 235 4.13 7.76 19.87
CA LEU A 235 5.03 6.73 19.32
C LEU A 235 6.51 7.15 19.30
N LYS A 236 6.80 8.45 19.18
CA LYS A 236 8.17 8.98 18.96
C LYS A 236 9.21 8.51 19.97
N PRO A 237 8.92 8.46 21.29
CA PRO A 237 9.87 7.98 22.30
C PRO A 237 10.35 6.55 22.07
N HIS A 238 9.56 5.75 21.37
CA HIS A 238 9.82 4.34 21.07
C HIS A 238 10.33 4.11 19.65
N GLY A 239 10.46 5.16 18.82
CA GLY A 239 10.88 5.06 17.41
C GLY A 239 9.80 4.55 16.46
N GLY A 240 8.53 4.55 16.87
CA GLY A 240 7.40 4.18 16.03
C GLY A 240 6.94 5.30 15.09
N ILE A 241 6.26 4.92 14.01
CA ILE A 241 5.77 5.84 12.97
C ILE A 241 4.25 5.81 12.85
N VAL A 242 3.70 6.87 12.27
CA VAL A 242 2.30 6.94 11.85
C VAL A 242 2.23 6.93 10.32
N MET A 243 1.53 5.97 9.76
CA MET A 243 1.13 5.90 8.36
C MET A 243 -0.29 6.47 8.26
N TRP A 244 -0.42 7.73 7.85
CA TRP A 244 -1.71 8.42 7.80
C TRP A 244 -2.26 8.40 6.40
N ARG A 245 -3.44 7.77 6.20
CA ARG A 245 -4.04 7.64 4.87
C ARG A 245 -4.62 8.97 4.39
N THR A 246 -4.32 9.34 3.14
CA THR A 246 -4.85 10.56 2.50
C THR A 246 -6.17 10.32 1.77
N PHE A 247 -6.74 9.13 1.89
CA PHE A 247 -7.98 8.76 1.22
C PHE A 247 -9.20 9.29 1.98
N VAL A 248 -9.72 10.41 1.54
CA VAL A 248 -10.81 11.16 2.17
C VAL A 248 -11.94 11.46 1.19
N TYR A 249 -13.17 11.57 1.70
CA TYR A 249 -14.38 11.71 0.88
C TYR A 249 -15.23 12.94 1.25
N ASN A 250 -14.71 13.90 2.00
CA ASN A 250 -15.49 15.05 2.43
C ASN A 250 -16.02 15.87 1.22
N PRO A 251 -17.33 15.87 0.93
CA PRO A 251 -17.90 16.58 -0.22
C PRO A 251 -17.89 18.11 -0.05
N GLU A 252 -17.67 18.61 1.16
CA GLU A 252 -17.58 20.05 1.42
C GLU A 252 -16.27 20.63 0.90
N ILE A 253 -15.22 19.83 0.78
CA ILE A 253 -13.92 20.23 0.25
C ILE A 253 -13.98 20.48 -1.25
N ASP A 254 -14.63 19.60 -2.01
CA ASP A 254 -14.87 19.76 -3.44
C ASP A 254 -16.04 18.90 -3.91
N LYS A 255 -16.78 19.37 -4.92
CA LYS A 255 -17.85 18.61 -5.57
C LYS A 255 -17.27 17.42 -6.35
N ASP A 256 -16.14 17.61 -7.03
CA ASP A 256 -15.44 16.52 -7.73
C ASP A 256 -14.56 15.75 -6.74
N ARG A 257 -14.93 14.50 -6.49
CA ARG A 257 -14.27 13.61 -5.53
C ARG A 257 -12.77 13.45 -5.79
N ILE A 258 -12.36 13.44 -7.07
CA ILE A 258 -10.96 13.25 -7.47
C ILE A 258 -10.03 14.37 -6.96
N LYS A 259 -10.58 15.54 -6.64
CA LYS A 259 -9.81 16.71 -6.20
C LYS A 259 -9.60 16.78 -4.70
N ARG A 260 -10.37 16.02 -3.92
CA ARG A 260 -10.51 16.22 -2.47
C ARG A 260 -9.22 15.98 -1.71
N SER A 261 -8.60 14.84 -1.93
CA SER A 261 -7.36 14.47 -1.23
C SER A 261 -6.27 15.53 -1.41
N TYR A 262 -6.06 15.99 -2.64
CA TYR A 262 -5.09 17.04 -2.93
C TYR A 262 -5.40 18.36 -2.19
N LYS A 263 -6.66 18.81 -2.27
CA LYS A 263 -7.09 20.06 -1.62
C LYS A 263 -7.01 20.01 -0.11
N GLU A 264 -7.21 18.85 0.48
CA GLU A 264 -7.23 18.67 1.92
C GLU A 264 -5.83 18.51 2.51
N PHE A 265 -4.93 17.80 1.82
CA PHE A 265 -3.61 17.50 2.34
C PHE A 265 -2.51 18.48 1.92
N LEU A 266 -2.55 19.03 0.71
CA LEU A 266 -1.50 19.96 0.27
C LEU A 266 -1.30 21.17 1.20
N PRO A 267 -2.35 21.82 1.75
CA PRO A 267 -2.17 22.94 2.70
C PRO A 267 -1.53 22.53 4.04
N LEU A 268 -1.43 21.23 4.30
CA LEU A 268 -0.84 20.66 5.52
C LEU A 268 0.60 20.20 5.33
N ASP A 269 1.19 20.39 4.14
CA ASP A 269 2.57 20.03 3.88
C ASP A 269 3.53 20.73 4.85
N GLY A 270 4.40 19.95 5.49
CA GLY A 270 5.32 20.43 6.53
C GLY A 270 4.69 20.68 7.91
N LYS A 271 3.39 20.36 8.10
CA LYS A 271 2.73 20.48 9.42
C LYS A 271 2.66 19.16 10.20
N PHE A 272 3.03 18.07 9.56
CA PHE A 272 3.13 16.77 10.18
C PHE A 272 4.46 16.60 10.91
N ASP A 273 4.44 15.95 12.08
CA ASP A 273 5.66 15.60 12.82
C ASP A 273 6.56 14.65 11.98
N ASP A 274 7.86 14.63 12.27
CA ASP A 274 8.88 13.95 11.47
C ASP A 274 8.75 12.42 11.39
N ASN A 275 7.97 11.80 12.29
CA ASN A 275 7.64 10.38 12.27
C ASN A 275 6.24 10.08 11.69
N VAL A 276 5.66 11.00 10.92
CA VAL A 276 4.45 10.78 10.13
C VAL A 276 4.81 10.60 8.66
N VAL A 277 4.22 9.60 8.01
CA VAL A 277 4.24 9.41 6.57
C VAL A 277 2.81 9.36 6.03
N LEU A 278 2.53 10.07 4.94
CA LEU A 278 1.23 10.07 4.32
C LEU A 278 1.09 8.90 3.34
N GLN A 279 0.24 7.94 3.69
CA GLN A 279 -0.04 6.79 2.83
C GLN A 279 -1.10 7.16 1.80
N THR A 280 -0.68 7.24 0.54
CA THR A 280 -1.42 7.83 -0.57
C THR A 280 -1.61 6.80 -1.69
N LYS A 281 -2.86 6.56 -2.11
CA LYS A 281 -3.18 5.66 -3.22
C LYS A 281 -2.48 6.12 -4.51
N ASN A 282 -2.21 5.18 -5.40
CA ASN A 282 -1.58 5.45 -6.69
C ASN A 282 -2.35 6.48 -7.54
N GLY A 283 -3.67 6.41 -7.55
CA GLY A 283 -4.55 7.39 -8.18
C GLY A 283 -5.39 8.17 -7.16
N ALA A 284 -6.14 9.16 -7.64
CA ALA A 284 -6.95 10.03 -6.79
C ALA A 284 -8.29 9.41 -6.38
N LEU A 285 -8.72 8.35 -7.06
CA LEU A 285 -9.91 7.57 -6.76
C LEU A 285 -9.56 6.27 -6.02
N ASP A 286 -10.52 5.35 -5.92
CA ASP A 286 -10.40 4.16 -5.10
C ASP A 286 -9.81 2.99 -5.90
N PHE A 287 -8.48 2.93 -6.06
CA PHE A 287 -7.75 1.85 -6.74
C PHE A 287 -8.35 1.47 -8.11
N GLN A 288 -8.74 2.47 -8.90
CA GLN A 288 -9.30 2.18 -10.21
C GLN A 288 -8.28 1.47 -11.11
N PRO A 289 -8.73 0.59 -12.01
CA PRO A 289 -7.85 -0.16 -12.90
C PRO A 289 -6.96 0.71 -13.79
N SER A 290 -7.42 1.92 -14.07
CA SER A 290 -6.68 2.95 -14.79
C SER A 290 -7.10 4.32 -14.30
N GLU A 291 -6.14 5.10 -13.83
CA GLU A 291 -6.29 6.52 -13.50
C GLU A 291 -4.91 7.19 -13.48
N PRO A 292 -4.82 8.49 -13.75
CA PRO A 292 -3.54 9.20 -13.67
C PRO A 292 -3.02 9.21 -12.24
N ALA A 293 -1.70 9.30 -12.08
CA ALA A 293 -1.07 9.32 -10.76
C ALA A 293 -1.64 10.45 -9.89
N GLN A 294 -1.80 10.17 -8.59
CA GLN A 294 -2.29 11.13 -7.61
C GLN A 294 -1.39 12.38 -7.58
N PRO A 295 -1.95 13.61 -7.81
CA PRO A 295 -1.13 14.83 -7.92
C PRO A 295 -0.37 15.23 -6.66
N LEU A 296 -0.67 14.66 -5.50
CA LEU A 296 0.14 14.86 -4.29
C LEU A 296 1.59 14.42 -4.51
N PHE A 297 1.82 13.35 -5.32
CA PHE A 297 3.17 12.97 -5.72
C PHE A 297 3.80 14.09 -6.56
N GLY A 298 4.88 14.68 -6.05
CA GLY A 298 5.52 15.83 -6.62
C GLY A 298 5.01 17.19 -6.14
N SER A 299 3.86 17.26 -5.45
CA SER A 299 3.35 18.52 -4.88
C SER A 299 3.68 18.69 -3.41
N MET A 300 3.74 17.61 -2.64
CA MET A 300 4.22 17.62 -1.26
C MET A 300 5.75 17.72 -1.25
N LYS A 301 6.31 18.66 -0.49
CA LYS A 301 7.75 18.92 -0.45
C LYS A 301 8.43 18.52 0.85
N TYR A 302 7.70 18.62 1.95
CA TYR A 302 8.26 18.47 3.30
C TYR A 302 7.78 17.22 4.01
N THR A 303 6.58 16.73 3.67
CA THR A 303 5.97 15.56 4.29
C THR A 303 6.15 14.33 3.39
N SER A 304 6.70 13.25 3.92
CA SER A 304 6.91 12.01 3.16
C SER A 304 5.62 11.44 2.63
N LEU A 305 5.64 11.00 1.37
CA LEU A 305 4.57 10.23 0.75
C LEU A 305 4.98 8.76 0.61
N MET A 306 4.05 7.89 0.94
CA MET A 306 4.15 6.43 0.81
C MET A 306 3.08 5.96 -0.15
N PRO A 307 3.41 5.50 -1.37
CA PRO A 307 2.41 4.92 -2.25
C PRO A 307 1.67 3.76 -1.59
N GLU A 308 0.35 3.75 -1.72
CA GLU A 308 -0.51 2.62 -1.37
C GLU A 308 -0.97 1.96 -2.66
N LEU A 309 -0.38 0.81 -2.98
CA LEU A 309 -0.77 -0.02 -4.12
C LEU A 309 -1.73 -1.12 -3.66
N GLN A 310 -2.66 -1.53 -4.50
CA GLN A 310 -3.54 -2.64 -4.17
C GLN A 310 -3.07 -3.93 -4.86
N ILE A 311 -2.52 -4.87 -4.08
CA ILE A 311 -2.17 -6.21 -4.55
C ILE A 311 -3.43 -7.05 -4.70
N THR A 312 -4.39 -6.83 -3.80
CA THR A 312 -5.74 -7.39 -3.88
C THR A 312 -6.44 -6.92 -5.15
N GLN A 313 -7.05 -7.85 -5.86
CA GLN A 313 -7.72 -7.59 -7.13
C GLN A 313 -9.17 -7.12 -6.93
N GLU A 314 -9.44 -6.18 -6.01
CA GLU A 314 -10.79 -5.70 -5.70
C GLU A 314 -11.52 -5.18 -6.95
N TYR A 315 -10.83 -4.35 -7.74
CA TYR A 315 -11.35 -3.73 -8.95
C TYR A 315 -10.86 -4.39 -10.23
N THR A 316 -10.11 -5.47 -10.12
CA THR A 316 -9.53 -6.20 -11.26
C THR A 316 -9.97 -7.67 -11.30
N GLY A 317 -11.14 -7.96 -10.75
CA GLY A 317 -11.84 -9.23 -10.98
C GLY A 317 -11.72 -10.24 -9.85
N HIS A 318 -11.14 -9.93 -8.70
CA HIS A 318 -10.87 -10.88 -7.61
C HIS A 318 -10.14 -12.14 -8.17
N SER A 319 -10.69 -13.32 -7.92
CA SER A 319 -10.19 -14.59 -8.47
C SER A 319 -10.83 -14.99 -9.82
N THR A 320 -11.66 -14.12 -10.44
CA THR A 320 -12.39 -14.44 -11.67
C THR A 320 -11.65 -14.10 -12.95
N TYR A 321 -10.67 -13.20 -12.89
CA TYR A 321 -9.84 -12.80 -14.02
C TYR A 321 -8.37 -12.93 -13.69
N LEU A 322 -7.60 -13.31 -14.71
CA LEU A 322 -6.15 -13.15 -14.65
C LEU A 322 -5.80 -11.70 -14.97
N VAL A 323 -5.35 -10.96 -13.99
CA VAL A 323 -4.83 -9.60 -14.17
C VAL A 323 -3.48 -9.48 -13.47
N TYR A 324 -2.42 -9.33 -14.26
CA TYR A 324 -1.08 -9.06 -13.77
C TYR A 324 -0.90 -7.56 -13.57
N LEU A 325 -0.68 -7.14 -12.34
CA LEU A 325 -0.72 -5.72 -11.94
C LEU A 325 0.62 -5.00 -12.11
N LEU A 326 1.71 -5.72 -12.35
CA LEU A 326 3.04 -5.12 -12.50
C LEU A 326 3.11 -4.03 -13.58
N PRO A 327 2.50 -4.18 -14.77
CA PRO A 327 2.47 -3.12 -15.78
C PRO A 327 1.78 -1.84 -15.28
N MET A 328 0.67 -1.96 -14.55
CA MET A 328 -0.04 -0.81 -13.94
C MET A 328 0.84 -0.09 -12.90
N TRP A 329 1.53 -0.84 -12.04
CA TRP A 329 2.40 -0.25 -11.04
C TRP A 329 3.64 0.38 -11.65
N ARG A 330 4.15 -0.19 -12.75
CA ARG A 330 5.25 0.38 -13.51
C ARG A 330 4.87 1.73 -14.12
N GLU A 331 3.70 1.80 -14.76
CA GLU A 331 3.17 3.06 -15.31
C GLU A 331 3.06 4.13 -14.23
N PHE A 332 2.51 3.80 -13.06
CA PHE A 332 2.41 4.73 -11.93
C PHE A 332 3.80 5.16 -11.42
N LEU A 333 4.73 4.24 -11.20
CA LEU A 333 6.06 4.53 -10.67
C LEU A 333 6.91 5.36 -11.65
N ASP A 334 6.73 5.14 -12.95
CA ASP A 334 7.42 5.86 -14.02
C ASP A 334 6.72 7.16 -14.43
N PHE A 335 5.52 7.43 -13.91
CA PHE A 335 4.81 8.67 -14.17
C PHE A 335 5.67 9.88 -13.78
N ASP A 336 6.03 10.72 -14.77
CA ASP A 336 6.82 11.93 -14.56
C ASP A 336 5.90 13.06 -14.07
N THR A 337 6.09 13.47 -12.84
CA THR A 337 5.31 14.57 -12.25
C THR A 337 5.76 15.94 -12.74
N TYR A 338 6.99 16.05 -13.23
CA TYR A 338 7.67 17.30 -13.59
C TYR A 338 7.80 18.33 -12.46
N SER A 339 7.64 17.91 -11.22
CA SER A 339 7.69 18.80 -10.04
C SER A 339 9.01 19.56 -9.90
N GLU A 340 10.12 18.92 -10.25
CA GLU A 340 11.48 19.50 -10.28
C GLU A 340 12.07 19.40 -11.71
N GLY A 341 11.21 19.43 -12.74
CA GLY A 341 11.58 19.25 -14.14
C GLY A 341 11.45 17.80 -14.61
N ARG A 342 11.93 17.53 -15.82
CA ARG A 342 11.87 16.21 -16.44
C ARG A 342 12.65 15.17 -15.63
N GLY A 343 12.05 14.01 -15.41
CA GLY A 343 12.63 12.91 -14.63
C GLY A 343 12.21 12.90 -13.16
N SER A 344 11.34 13.83 -12.73
CA SER A 344 10.72 13.81 -11.40
C SER A 344 9.64 12.74 -11.32
N THR A 345 9.99 11.49 -11.61
CA THR A 345 9.05 10.38 -11.58
C THR A 345 8.62 10.05 -10.16
N VAL A 346 7.45 9.40 -10.01
CA VAL A 346 6.97 8.95 -8.69
C VAL A 346 8.05 8.12 -8.00
N LYS A 347 8.69 7.17 -8.70
CA LYS A 347 9.77 6.36 -8.13
C LYS A 347 10.99 7.20 -7.71
N SER A 348 11.32 8.27 -8.43
CA SER A 348 12.43 9.16 -8.04
C SER A 348 12.12 9.98 -6.80
N ILE A 349 10.84 10.35 -6.61
CA ILE A 349 10.35 11.05 -5.43
C ILE A 349 10.42 10.15 -4.20
N ILE A 350 9.80 8.97 -4.24
CA ILE A 350 9.70 8.08 -3.07
C ILE A 350 11.03 7.43 -2.68
N THR A 351 12.00 7.37 -3.59
CA THR A 351 13.36 6.88 -3.30
C THR A 351 14.32 7.98 -2.84
N GLY A 352 13.86 9.22 -2.73
CA GLY A 352 14.66 10.35 -2.26
C GLY A 352 15.62 10.92 -3.31
N ARG A 353 15.48 10.58 -4.58
CA ARG A 353 16.31 11.12 -5.68
C ARG A 353 15.87 12.52 -6.11
N THR A 354 14.58 12.82 -6.03
CA THR A 354 14.02 14.12 -6.36
C THR A 354 13.58 14.88 -5.11
N ALA A 355 12.95 14.22 -4.14
CA ALA A 355 12.47 14.81 -2.89
C ALA A 355 13.29 14.32 -1.69
N SER A 356 13.63 15.22 -0.77
CA SER A 356 14.35 14.86 0.47
C SER A 356 13.39 14.47 1.58
N TYR A 357 12.66 13.36 1.39
CA TYR A 357 11.74 12.86 2.40
C TYR A 357 12.48 12.17 3.56
N PRO A 358 12.00 12.35 4.81
CA PRO A 358 12.48 11.58 5.96
C PRO A 358 12.30 10.06 5.77
N PHE A 359 11.23 9.64 5.08
CA PHE A 359 10.93 8.22 4.84
C PHE A 359 10.92 7.89 3.35
N ARG A 360 11.52 6.76 3.01
CA ARG A 360 11.43 6.11 1.70
C ARG A 360 10.57 4.86 1.87
N ALA A 361 9.34 4.90 1.40
CA ALA A 361 8.32 3.93 1.80
C ALA A 361 7.37 3.55 0.67
N ILE A 362 6.80 2.33 0.76
CA ILE A 362 5.74 1.82 -0.09
C ILE A 362 4.85 0.85 0.70
N ALA A 363 3.56 0.85 0.45
CA ALA A 363 2.59 -0.08 1.03
C ALA A 363 1.82 -0.83 -0.06
N GLY A 364 1.53 -2.11 0.20
CA GLY A 364 0.67 -2.96 -0.62
C GLY A 364 -0.50 -3.51 0.18
N VAL A 365 -1.73 -3.32 -0.31
CA VAL A 365 -2.91 -3.95 0.27
C VAL A 365 -2.93 -5.41 -0.16
N ALA A 366 -2.78 -6.32 0.81
CA ALA A 366 -2.61 -7.74 0.60
C ALA A 366 -3.70 -8.53 1.34
N ASN A 367 -4.81 -8.79 0.69
CA ASN A 367 -5.88 -9.62 1.24
C ASN A 367 -5.53 -11.10 1.06
N THR A 368 -4.69 -11.60 1.94
CA THR A 368 -4.24 -12.99 1.95
C THR A 368 -5.08 -13.82 2.91
N GLY A 369 -5.51 -14.99 2.46
CA GLY A 369 -6.37 -15.87 3.23
C GLY A 369 -5.72 -17.20 3.60
N ASP A 370 -6.50 -18.08 4.21
CA ASP A 370 -6.07 -19.37 4.73
C ASP A 370 -5.97 -20.48 3.68
N LEU A 371 -6.26 -20.18 2.39
CA LEU A 371 -5.98 -21.12 1.30
C LEU A 371 -4.49 -21.42 1.19
N GLN A 372 -4.15 -22.57 0.59
CA GLN A 372 -2.77 -23.07 0.56
C GLN A 372 -1.75 -22.10 -0.03
N ASN A 373 -2.12 -21.38 -1.08
CA ASN A 373 -1.28 -20.38 -1.77
C ASN A 373 -1.48 -18.94 -1.28
N TRP A 374 -2.25 -18.71 -0.21
CA TRP A 374 -2.62 -17.41 0.40
C TRP A 374 -3.36 -16.41 -0.50
N THR A 375 -3.34 -16.58 -1.80
CA THR A 375 -3.79 -15.55 -2.78
C THR A 375 -4.97 -16.02 -3.64
N GLY A 376 -5.52 -17.20 -3.39
CA GLY A 376 -6.64 -17.80 -4.12
C GLY A 376 -6.23 -18.53 -5.40
N HIS A 377 -5.24 -18.04 -6.15
CA HIS A 377 -4.69 -18.71 -7.33
C HIS A 377 -3.22 -18.27 -7.59
N HIS A 378 -2.49 -19.07 -8.37
CA HIS A 378 -1.05 -18.85 -8.59
C HIS A 378 -0.73 -17.50 -9.21
N PHE A 379 -1.48 -17.03 -10.19
CA PHE A 379 -1.22 -15.76 -10.84
C PHE A 379 -1.48 -14.54 -9.96
N ALA A 380 -2.36 -14.64 -8.95
CA ALA A 380 -2.47 -13.60 -7.93
C ALA A 380 -1.20 -13.54 -7.06
N GLN A 381 -0.54 -14.68 -6.84
CA GLN A 381 0.77 -14.73 -6.16
C GLN A 381 1.86 -14.00 -6.97
N ALA A 382 1.78 -14.01 -8.31
CA ALA A 382 2.67 -13.21 -9.17
C ALA A 382 2.62 -11.72 -8.85
N ASN A 383 1.42 -11.18 -8.59
CA ASN A 383 1.25 -9.78 -8.19
C ASN A 383 1.94 -9.49 -6.86
N TRP A 384 1.87 -10.41 -5.93
CA TRP A 384 2.54 -10.28 -4.64
C TRP A 384 4.06 -10.31 -4.76
N PHE A 385 4.60 -11.29 -5.51
CA PHE A 385 6.02 -11.35 -5.82
C PHE A 385 6.51 -10.05 -6.49
N ALA A 386 5.78 -9.58 -7.50
CA ALA A 386 6.11 -8.35 -8.23
C ALA A 386 6.12 -7.13 -7.31
N PHE A 387 5.14 -7.01 -6.40
CA PHE A 387 5.12 -5.94 -5.40
C PHE A 387 6.39 -5.93 -4.55
N GLY A 388 6.78 -7.07 -3.99
CA GLY A 388 7.99 -7.17 -3.16
C GLY A 388 9.26 -6.80 -3.92
N ARG A 389 9.38 -7.23 -5.19
CA ARG A 389 10.52 -6.90 -6.05
C ARG A 389 10.60 -5.39 -6.36
N LEU A 390 9.46 -4.76 -6.68
CA LEU A 390 9.38 -3.30 -6.88
C LEU A 390 9.63 -2.52 -5.58
N ALA A 391 9.15 -3.03 -4.46
CA ALA A 391 9.38 -2.42 -3.15
C ALA A 391 10.87 -2.44 -2.77
N TRP A 392 11.60 -3.49 -3.14
CA TRP A 392 13.05 -3.57 -2.96
C TRP A 392 13.78 -2.63 -3.92
N ASN A 393 13.46 -2.70 -5.20
CA ASN A 393 14.07 -1.90 -6.26
C ASN A 393 13.00 -1.42 -7.28
N PRO A 394 12.51 -0.18 -7.18
CA PRO A 394 11.55 0.37 -8.13
C PRO A 394 12.07 0.51 -9.57
N ASP A 395 13.38 0.40 -9.78
CA ASP A 395 14.00 0.45 -11.12
C ASP A 395 14.17 -0.95 -11.75
N GLU A 396 13.85 -2.04 -11.03
CA GLU A 396 13.99 -3.39 -11.58
C GLU A 396 13.08 -3.59 -12.80
N GLU A 397 13.57 -4.23 -13.83
CA GLU A 397 12.85 -4.40 -15.09
C GLU A 397 11.66 -5.36 -14.95
N THR A 398 10.56 -5.03 -15.61
CA THR A 398 9.29 -5.78 -15.56
C THR A 398 9.47 -7.22 -16.05
N GLU A 399 10.19 -7.40 -17.16
CA GLU A 399 10.48 -8.70 -17.78
C GLU A 399 11.30 -9.59 -16.84
N LYS A 400 12.28 -9.00 -16.15
CA LYS A 400 13.11 -9.73 -15.19
C LYS A 400 12.28 -10.21 -14.00
N ILE A 401 11.46 -9.34 -13.40
CA ILE A 401 10.57 -9.71 -12.28
C ILE A 401 9.63 -10.85 -12.71
N THR A 402 9.03 -10.73 -13.89
CA THR A 402 8.10 -11.72 -14.44
C THR A 402 8.78 -13.07 -14.67
N SER A 403 9.95 -13.05 -15.32
CA SER A 403 10.74 -14.26 -15.59
C SER A 403 11.19 -14.93 -14.27
N GLU A 404 11.68 -14.17 -13.28
CA GLU A 404 12.05 -14.69 -11.96
C GLU A 404 10.87 -15.41 -11.29
N TRP A 405 9.67 -14.83 -11.33
CA TRP A 405 8.49 -15.46 -10.73
C TRP A 405 8.09 -16.76 -11.46
N ILE A 406 8.09 -16.74 -12.80
CA ILE A 406 7.76 -17.92 -13.61
C ILE A 406 8.74 -19.05 -13.34
N LYS A 407 10.06 -18.78 -13.41
CA LYS A 407 11.12 -19.78 -13.17
C LYS A 407 11.06 -20.33 -11.74
N SER A 408 10.77 -19.48 -10.76
CA SER A 408 10.66 -19.91 -9.35
C SER A 408 9.39 -20.71 -9.05
N THR A 409 8.34 -20.56 -9.86
CA THR A 409 7.05 -21.23 -9.67
C THR A 409 6.99 -22.54 -10.43
N TRP A 410 7.49 -22.56 -11.66
CA TRP A 410 7.48 -23.73 -12.54
C TRP A 410 8.87 -24.00 -13.09
N ASN A 411 9.35 -25.19 -12.93
CA ASN A 411 10.58 -25.62 -13.57
C ASN A 411 10.32 -25.85 -15.07
N CYS A 412 10.32 -24.78 -15.85
CA CYS A 412 9.93 -24.79 -17.27
C CYS A 412 11.10 -24.39 -18.20
N ASP A 413 11.00 -24.82 -19.46
CA ASP A 413 11.91 -24.41 -20.51
C ASP A 413 11.63 -22.99 -21.02
N GLU A 414 12.54 -22.43 -21.80
CA GLU A 414 12.44 -21.06 -22.34
C GLU A 414 11.20 -20.85 -23.25
N GLN A 415 10.72 -21.88 -23.91
CA GLN A 415 9.52 -21.80 -24.75
C GLN A 415 8.27 -21.64 -23.87
N THR A 416 8.14 -22.45 -22.85
CA THR A 416 7.05 -22.40 -21.86
C THR A 416 7.07 -21.06 -21.11
N LEU A 417 8.26 -20.59 -20.70
CA LEU A 417 8.43 -19.29 -20.06
C LEU A 417 7.84 -18.16 -20.92
N LYS A 418 8.23 -18.10 -22.21
CA LYS A 418 7.72 -17.08 -23.15
C LYS A 418 6.20 -17.14 -23.33
N VAL A 419 5.62 -18.34 -23.38
CA VAL A 419 4.16 -18.50 -23.48
C VAL A 419 3.46 -17.93 -22.24
N ILE A 420 3.98 -18.20 -21.04
CA ILE A 420 3.41 -17.70 -19.79
C ILE A 420 3.55 -16.17 -19.72
N GLU A 421 4.70 -15.60 -20.08
CA GLU A 421 4.91 -14.14 -20.15
C GLU A 421 3.90 -13.48 -21.12
N GLN A 422 3.75 -14.01 -22.32
CA GLN A 422 2.79 -13.52 -23.32
C GLN A 422 1.34 -13.63 -22.86
N MET A 423 1.03 -14.59 -22.01
CA MET A 423 -0.27 -14.72 -21.39
C MET A 423 -0.49 -13.66 -20.31
N MET A 424 0.51 -13.39 -19.46
CA MET A 424 0.41 -12.54 -18.29
C MET A 424 0.47 -11.05 -18.63
N MET A 425 1.51 -10.63 -19.36
CA MET A 425 1.85 -9.23 -19.56
C MET A 425 0.73 -8.35 -20.12
N PRO A 426 -0.09 -8.79 -21.09
CA PRO A 426 -1.13 -7.94 -21.66
C PRO A 426 -2.44 -7.93 -20.87
N THR A 427 -2.52 -8.67 -19.75
CA THR A 427 -3.79 -8.89 -19.05
C THR A 427 -4.36 -7.62 -18.43
N TRP A 428 -3.53 -6.74 -17.88
CA TRP A 428 -3.97 -5.45 -17.35
C TRP A 428 -4.54 -4.54 -18.45
N ASP A 429 -3.84 -4.35 -19.56
CA ASP A 429 -4.33 -3.54 -20.70
C ASP A 429 -5.66 -4.08 -21.23
N ARG A 430 -5.78 -5.40 -21.40
CA ARG A 430 -7.03 -6.05 -21.83
C ARG A 430 -8.17 -5.82 -20.84
N PHE A 431 -7.86 -5.89 -19.53
CA PHE A 431 -8.85 -5.62 -18.48
C PHE A 431 -9.30 -4.15 -18.52
N VAL A 432 -8.37 -3.21 -18.63
CA VAL A 432 -8.67 -1.77 -18.72
C VAL A 432 -9.56 -1.49 -19.93
N ARG A 433 -9.23 -2.00 -21.12
CA ARG A 433 -10.02 -1.79 -22.34
C ARG A 433 -11.46 -2.31 -22.23
N SER A 434 -11.68 -3.33 -21.43
CA SER A 434 -13.03 -3.94 -21.26
C SER A 434 -13.81 -3.39 -20.07
N HIS A 435 -13.15 -2.95 -19.00
CA HIS A 435 -13.80 -2.59 -17.74
C HIS A 435 -13.63 -1.13 -17.32
N SER A 436 -12.62 -0.44 -17.84
CA SER A 436 -12.33 0.95 -17.50
C SER A 436 -11.74 1.71 -18.70
N PRO A 437 -12.39 1.65 -19.88
CA PRO A 437 -11.83 2.20 -21.11
C PRO A 437 -11.54 3.69 -20.94
N TYR A 438 -10.37 4.10 -21.40
CA TYR A 438 -9.93 5.51 -21.42
C TYR A 438 -9.96 6.19 -20.03
N SER A 439 -9.81 5.42 -18.95
CA SER A 439 -9.99 5.89 -17.56
C SER A 439 -11.37 6.51 -17.28
N LEU A 440 -12.40 5.99 -17.92
CA LEU A 440 -13.79 6.38 -17.62
C LEU A 440 -14.16 6.06 -16.16
N GLY A 441 -13.45 5.12 -15.56
CA GLY A 441 -13.76 4.47 -14.31
C GLY A 441 -14.31 3.06 -14.52
N LEU A 442 -14.50 2.34 -13.43
CA LEU A 442 -14.87 0.94 -13.50
C LEU A 442 -16.32 0.76 -13.96
N THR A 443 -16.50 0.16 -15.13
CA THR A 443 -17.82 -0.18 -15.68
C THR A 443 -18.20 -1.60 -15.25
N THR A 444 -18.95 -1.72 -14.17
CA THR A 444 -19.37 -3.00 -13.63
C THR A 444 -20.86 -3.07 -13.36
N LEU A 445 -21.37 -4.27 -13.11
CA LEU A 445 -22.74 -4.47 -12.62
C LEU A 445 -22.94 -3.72 -11.29
N VAL A 446 -24.15 -3.25 -11.06
CA VAL A 446 -24.54 -2.59 -9.81
C VAL A 446 -24.22 -3.48 -8.60
N LYS A 447 -23.55 -2.92 -7.60
CA LYS A 447 -23.09 -3.60 -6.38
C LYS A 447 -22.05 -4.72 -6.60
N CYS A 448 -21.36 -4.69 -7.73
CA CYS A 448 -20.29 -5.65 -8.03
C CYS A 448 -19.04 -4.91 -8.50
N HIS A 449 -17.91 -5.16 -7.87
CA HIS A 449 -16.64 -4.49 -8.21
C HIS A 449 -15.83 -5.23 -9.30
N TYR A 450 -16.27 -6.40 -9.73
CA TYR A 450 -15.44 -7.26 -10.59
C TYR A 450 -16.19 -7.86 -11.80
N LYS A 451 -17.49 -7.67 -11.92
CA LYS A 451 -18.25 -8.27 -13.02
C LYS A 451 -18.65 -7.20 -14.03
N ALA A 452 -18.11 -7.27 -15.24
CA ALA A 452 -18.57 -6.42 -16.33
C ALA A 452 -20.04 -6.63 -16.61
N GLY A 453 -20.77 -5.59 -16.99
CA GLY A 453 -22.19 -5.71 -17.31
C GLY A 453 -22.75 -4.47 -17.99
N PHE A 454 -23.86 -4.67 -18.71
CA PHE A 454 -24.57 -3.62 -19.44
C PHE A 454 -25.41 -2.68 -18.54
N GLY A 455 -25.61 -3.04 -17.28
CA GLY A 455 -26.26 -2.19 -16.29
C GLY A 455 -25.28 -1.22 -15.67
N ILE A 456 -24.67 -0.36 -16.50
CA ILE A 456 -23.71 0.65 -16.04
C ILE A 456 -24.42 1.51 -15.01
N ARG A 457 -23.95 1.47 -13.79
CA ARG A 457 -24.30 2.46 -12.80
C ARG A 457 -23.75 3.79 -13.33
N ALA A 458 -24.65 4.64 -13.87
CA ALA A 458 -24.33 6.04 -14.08
C ALA A 458 -24.04 6.62 -12.68
N ASN A 459 -22.86 6.40 -12.19
CA ASN A 459 -22.38 7.06 -10.99
C ASN A 459 -22.25 8.54 -11.37
N LYS A 460 -22.64 9.45 -10.48
CA LYS A 460 -22.44 10.89 -10.68
C LYS A 460 -20.96 11.24 -10.95
N GLU A 461 -20.06 10.32 -10.59
CA GLU A 461 -18.61 10.43 -10.81
C GLU A 461 -18.17 9.97 -12.21
N TRP A 462 -18.99 9.18 -12.90
CA TRP A 462 -18.75 8.62 -14.24
C TRP A 462 -19.87 9.05 -15.16
N LYS A 463 -19.75 10.24 -15.74
CA LYS A 463 -20.81 10.77 -16.60
C LYS A 463 -20.90 9.97 -17.88
N ILE A 464 -21.93 9.13 -17.94
CA ILE A 464 -22.37 8.48 -19.18
C ILE A 464 -23.82 8.89 -19.38
N SER A 465 -24.09 9.56 -20.49
CA SER A 465 -25.44 9.93 -20.93
C SER A 465 -25.68 9.41 -22.35
N LYS A 466 -26.85 9.69 -22.92
CA LYS A 466 -27.11 9.41 -24.33
C LYS A 466 -26.37 10.36 -25.26
N GLU A 467 -26.00 11.54 -24.76
CA GLU A 467 -25.42 12.63 -25.52
C GLU A 467 -23.90 12.66 -25.39
N SER A 468 -23.35 12.18 -24.27
CA SER A 468 -21.90 12.31 -24.02
C SER A 468 -21.40 11.30 -22.99
N ILE A 469 -20.09 11.07 -23.03
CA ILE A 469 -19.37 10.17 -22.12
C ILE A 469 -18.08 10.83 -21.59
N GLY A 470 -17.72 10.53 -20.34
CA GLY A 470 -16.52 11.06 -19.67
C GLY A 470 -16.81 12.25 -18.76
N ASN A 471 -15.75 12.78 -18.17
CA ASN A 471 -15.81 13.90 -17.24
C ASN A 471 -15.09 15.10 -17.82
N ASP A 472 -15.69 16.29 -17.74
CA ASP A 472 -14.95 17.51 -18.01
C ASP A 472 -14.19 17.94 -16.75
N ARG A 473 -12.91 17.62 -16.74
CA ARG A 473 -11.95 17.96 -15.67
C ARG A 473 -10.84 18.91 -16.16
N THR A 474 -11.07 19.51 -17.33
CA THR A 474 -10.26 20.60 -17.87
C THR A 474 -10.45 21.88 -17.06
N VAL A 475 -9.71 22.94 -17.40
CA VAL A 475 -9.87 24.27 -16.80
C VAL A 475 -11.29 24.86 -17.00
N ASN A 476 -12.03 24.38 -17.99
CA ASN A 476 -13.40 24.80 -18.27
C ASN A 476 -14.44 23.98 -17.47
N GLY A 477 -14.07 22.82 -16.97
CA GLY A 477 -14.91 21.94 -16.18
C GLY A 477 -14.63 22.03 -14.67
N SER A 478 -14.29 20.88 -14.03
CA SER A 478 -13.99 20.87 -12.60
C SER A 478 -12.57 21.34 -12.26
N ASP A 479 -11.74 21.59 -13.25
CA ASP A 479 -10.35 22.07 -13.11
C ASP A 479 -9.45 21.13 -12.28
N TYR A 480 -9.58 19.83 -12.49
CA TYR A 480 -8.66 18.85 -11.88
C TYR A 480 -7.25 18.95 -12.46
N VAL A 481 -7.13 19.31 -13.75
CA VAL A 481 -5.84 19.48 -14.44
C VAL A 481 -4.91 20.47 -13.75
N SER A 482 -5.46 21.46 -13.03
CA SER A 482 -4.66 22.46 -12.29
C SER A 482 -3.91 21.88 -11.07
N GLN A 483 -4.20 20.64 -10.66
CA GLN A 483 -3.45 19.96 -9.61
C GLN A 483 -2.14 19.34 -10.12
N TYR A 484 -1.95 19.30 -11.46
CA TYR A 484 -0.71 18.77 -12.04
C TYR A 484 0.27 19.88 -12.41
N TRP A 485 1.57 19.56 -12.35
CA TRP A 485 2.63 20.41 -12.84
C TRP A 485 2.64 20.46 -14.38
N ARG A 486 3.20 21.53 -14.96
CA ARG A 486 3.47 21.56 -16.40
C ARG A 486 4.66 20.63 -16.73
N PRO A 487 4.66 19.92 -17.87
CA PRO A 487 3.70 20.02 -18.99
C PRO A 487 2.39 19.22 -18.81
N ASN A 488 2.29 18.30 -17.82
CA ASN A 488 1.13 17.43 -17.64
C ASN A 488 -0.20 18.21 -17.60
N ARG A 489 -0.23 19.34 -16.88
CA ARG A 489 -1.41 20.22 -16.86
C ARG A 489 -1.87 20.62 -18.25
N SER A 490 -0.93 21.00 -19.14
CA SER A 490 -1.26 21.42 -20.50
C SER A 490 -1.67 20.25 -21.38
N ILE A 491 -0.99 19.11 -21.23
CA ILE A 491 -1.26 17.86 -21.96
C ILE A 491 -2.66 17.34 -21.62
N PHE A 492 -2.99 17.23 -20.34
CA PHE A 492 -4.30 16.73 -19.91
C PHE A 492 -5.45 17.69 -20.17
N ASN A 493 -5.16 19.00 -20.33
CA ASN A 493 -6.17 20.01 -20.63
C ASN A 493 -6.55 20.05 -22.12
N ASP A 494 -5.72 19.57 -23.02
CA ASP A 494 -5.95 19.55 -24.47
C ASP A 494 -6.33 18.14 -24.93
N ILE A 495 -7.54 18.00 -25.49
CA ILE A 495 -8.07 16.72 -25.94
C ILE A 495 -7.18 16.03 -26.97
N ASN A 496 -6.47 16.81 -27.81
CA ASN A 496 -5.59 16.26 -28.85
C ASN A 496 -4.23 15.80 -28.33
N LEU A 497 -3.83 16.28 -27.14
CA LEU A 497 -2.57 15.93 -26.50
C LEU A 497 -2.76 14.93 -25.36
N CYS A 498 -3.97 14.84 -24.81
CA CYS A 498 -4.28 13.95 -23.70
C CYS A 498 -4.02 12.50 -24.10
N PRO A 499 -3.23 11.75 -23.32
CA PRO A 499 -3.01 10.33 -23.59
C PRO A 499 -4.35 9.58 -23.69
N GLU A 500 -4.49 8.71 -24.68
CA GLU A 500 -5.70 7.93 -24.92
C GLU A 500 -6.16 7.22 -23.64
N LEU A 501 -5.22 6.67 -22.88
CA LEU A 501 -5.49 5.99 -21.62
C LEU A 501 -6.28 6.83 -20.61
N TYR A 502 -6.10 8.14 -20.57
CA TYR A 502 -6.72 9.07 -19.61
C TYR A 502 -7.82 9.95 -20.20
N LEU A 503 -8.17 9.76 -21.48
CA LEU A 503 -9.04 10.66 -22.22
C LEU A 503 -10.36 10.95 -21.49
N LEU A 504 -11.10 9.93 -21.09
CA LEU A 504 -12.42 10.09 -20.45
C LEU A 504 -12.32 10.44 -18.95
N CYS A 505 -11.13 10.37 -18.37
CA CYS A 505 -10.89 10.95 -17.06
C CYS A 505 -10.95 12.47 -17.09
N PHE A 506 -10.40 13.09 -18.14
CA PHE A 506 -10.26 14.53 -18.25
C PHE A 506 -11.26 15.20 -19.18
N HIS A 507 -11.77 14.49 -20.18
CA HIS A 507 -12.63 15.06 -21.22
C HIS A 507 -13.99 14.38 -21.29
N ASN A 508 -15.03 15.21 -21.47
CA ASN A 508 -16.35 14.74 -21.83
C ASN A 508 -16.49 14.84 -23.36
N VAL A 509 -16.79 13.72 -24.00
CA VAL A 509 -16.90 13.62 -25.46
C VAL A 509 -18.32 13.23 -25.87
N SER A 510 -18.83 13.80 -26.98
CA SER A 510 -20.15 13.53 -27.56
C SER A 510 -20.07 12.50 -28.68
#